data_5fc580488dbc1979f5ac61582d3931c4
#
_entry.id   5fc580488dbc1979f5ac61582d3931c4
#
_cell.length_a   1.000
_cell.length_b   1.000
_cell.length_c   1.000
_cell.angle_alpha   90.00
_cell.angle_beta   90.00
_cell.angle_gamma   90.00
#
_symmetry.space_group_name_H-M   'P 1'
#
loop_
_entity.id
_entity.type
_entity.pdbx_description
1 polymer ?
#
loop_
_entity_poly.entity_id
_entity_poly.type
_entity_poly.pdbx_seq_one_letter_code
_entity_poly.pdbx_strand_id
1 'polypeptide(L)'
;MAHQTHAYHMVDPSPWPLTGAAAALLMTSGLAMWFHYNSMLLMILGLLIMLLTMLQWWRDIVREGTFQGHHTPPVQKSLRYGMILFITSEVFFFIGFFWAFYHSSLAPTPDLGGCWPPTGITPLNPFEVPLLNTAVLLASGVTITWAHHSLMEANRNQTTQALSLTILLGLYFTALQAMEYYEAPFTIADGVYGSTFFVATGFHGLHVIIGSTFLIVCLLRQIKHHFTSTHHFGFEAAAWYWHFVDVVWLFLYVSIYWWGS
;
A
#
# COMPACT_ATOMS: atom_id res chain seq x y z
N MET A 1 3.80 36.90 15.48
CA MET A 1 4.64 35.70 15.40
C MET A 1 6.06 36.12 15.14
N ALA A 2 7.05 35.60 15.88
CA ALA A 2 8.45 35.91 15.61
C ALA A 2 8.80 35.43 14.21
N HIS A 3 9.48 36.26 13.41
CA HIS A 3 9.85 35.92 12.03
C HIS A 3 10.86 34.77 12.09
N GLN A 4 10.50 33.63 11.53
CA GLN A 4 11.35 32.41 11.48
C GLN A 4 12.57 32.70 10.60
N THR A 5 13.79 32.46 11.13
CA THR A 5 15.06 32.77 10.45
C THR A 5 15.62 31.61 9.62
N HIS A 6 14.95 30.43 9.62
CA HIS A 6 15.34 29.23 8.88
C HIS A 6 14.22 28.79 7.95
N ALA A 7 14.56 27.96 6.96
CA ALA A 7 13.64 27.47 5.92
C ALA A 7 12.92 26.15 6.30
N TYR A 8 13.12 25.63 7.50
CA TYR A 8 12.50 24.37 7.96
C TYR A 8 11.09 24.62 8.49
N HIS A 9 10.21 23.61 8.34
CA HIS A 9 8.85 23.66 8.86
C HIS A 9 8.82 23.28 10.34
N MET A 10 8.41 24.21 11.18
CA MET A 10 8.09 23.96 12.58
C MET A 10 6.58 23.69 12.67
N VAL A 11 6.21 22.41 12.85
CA VAL A 11 4.81 21.98 12.86
C VAL A 11 4.10 22.48 14.11
N ASP A 12 2.91 23.08 13.93
CA ASP A 12 2.09 23.54 15.04
C ASP A 12 1.60 22.34 15.90
N PRO A 13 1.44 22.51 17.23
CA PRO A 13 0.87 21.47 18.09
C PRO A 13 -0.52 21.03 17.60
N SER A 14 -0.74 19.73 17.53
CA SER A 14 -2.00 19.16 17.08
C SER A 14 -2.41 17.97 17.94
N PRO A 15 -3.71 17.60 18.02
CA PRO A 15 -4.19 16.45 18.78
C PRO A 15 -3.95 15.11 18.08
N TRP A 16 -3.51 15.09 16.82
CA TRP A 16 -3.50 13.88 15.99
C TRP A 16 -2.56 12.79 16.48
N PRO A 17 -1.36 13.07 17.02
CA PRO A 17 -0.53 12.01 17.61
C PRO A 17 -1.20 11.31 18.80
N LEU A 18 -1.88 12.07 19.66
CA LEU A 18 -2.58 11.54 20.84
C LEU A 18 -3.78 10.68 20.41
N THR A 19 -4.62 11.18 19.49
CA THR A 19 -5.79 10.43 19.00
C THR A 19 -5.38 9.20 18.22
N GLY A 20 -4.27 9.26 17.45
CA GLY A 20 -3.68 8.12 16.76
C GLY A 20 -3.15 7.06 17.71
N ALA A 21 -2.46 7.46 18.77
CA ALA A 21 -1.98 6.52 19.81
C ALA A 21 -3.14 5.83 20.54
N ALA A 22 -4.17 6.56 20.91
CA ALA A 22 -5.37 6.01 21.54
C ALA A 22 -6.11 5.04 20.59
N ALA A 23 -6.26 5.41 19.31
CA ALA A 23 -6.86 4.55 18.29
C ALA A 23 -6.08 3.24 18.09
N ALA A 24 -4.75 3.31 18.02
CA ALA A 24 -3.90 2.12 17.90
C ALA A 24 -4.03 1.19 19.12
N LEU A 25 -4.08 1.74 20.33
CA LEU A 25 -4.33 0.96 21.54
C LEU A 25 -5.70 0.26 21.51
N LEU A 26 -6.75 0.98 21.09
CA LEU A 26 -8.10 0.41 20.95
C LEU A 26 -8.14 -0.69 19.88
N MET A 27 -7.46 -0.53 18.76
CA MET A 27 -7.39 -1.54 17.71
C MET A 27 -6.68 -2.81 18.17
N THR A 28 -5.50 -2.68 18.78
CA THR A 28 -4.70 -3.84 19.20
C THR A 28 -5.34 -4.60 20.35
N SER A 29 -5.83 -3.89 21.39
CA SER A 29 -6.58 -4.51 22.48
C SER A 29 -7.92 -5.07 22.01
N GLY A 30 -8.59 -4.38 21.08
CA GLY A 30 -9.83 -4.83 20.47
C GLY A 30 -9.66 -6.09 19.63
N LEU A 31 -8.53 -6.24 18.94
CA LEU A 31 -8.17 -7.46 18.20
C LEU A 31 -8.00 -8.65 19.17
N ALA A 32 -7.31 -8.44 20.28
CA ALA A 32 -7.20 -9.46 21.34
C ALA A 32 -8.56 -9.85 21.92
N MET A 33 -9.43 -8.87 22.18
CA MET A 33 -10.80 -9.13 22.66
C MET A 33 -11.64 -9.87 21.61
N TRP A 34 -11.44 -9.60 20.35
CA TRP A 34 -12.14 -10.35 19.30
C TRP A 34 -11.71 -11.82 19.28
N PHE A 35 -10.42 -12.12 19.33
CA PHE A 35 -9.92 -13.49 19.31
C PHE A 35 -10.30 -14.30 20.57
N HIS A 36 -10.32 -13.68 21.74
CA HIS A 36 -10.57 -14.38 23.01
C HIS A 36 -12.02 -14.30 23.50
N TYR A 37 -12.74 -13.24 23.17
CA TYR A 37 -14.11 -12.98 23.69
C TYR A 37 -15.16 -12.77 22.61
N ASN A 38 -14.81 -12.95 21.30
CA ASN A 38 -15.69 -12.71 20.15
C ASN A 38 -16.34 -11.31 20.14
N SER A 39 -15.69 -10.29 20.70
CA SER A 39 -16.18 -8.92 20.74
C SER A 39 -15.36 -8.02 19.82
N MET A 40 -15.99 -7.52 18.74
CA MET A 40 -15.36 -6.63 17.77
C MET A 40 -15.51 -5.15 18.13
N LEU A 41 -16.31 -4.80 19.15
CA LEU A 41 -16.70 -3.41 19.40
C LEU A 41 -15.50 -2.47 19.56
N LEU A 42 -14.52 -2.87 20.36
CA LEU A 42 -13.35 -2.05 20.67
C LEU A 42 -12.45 -1.88 19.43
N MET A 43 -12.30 -2.93 18.64
CA MET A 43 -11.54 -2.91 17.39
C MET A 43 -12.19 -1.97 16.36
N ILE A 44 -13.51 -2.05 16.18
CA ILE A 44 -14.25 -1.18 15.25
C ILE A 44 -14.16 0.28 15.70
N LEU A 45 -14.33 0.55 16.99
CA LEU A 45 -14.20 1.91 17.54
C LEU A 45 -12.80 2.46 17.30
N GLY A 46 -11.75 1.68 17.57
CA GLY A 46 -10.36 2.04 17.30
C GLY A 46 -10.11 2.33 15.82
N LEU A 47 -10.63 1.49 14.92
CA LEU A 47 -10.53 1.69 13.48
C LEU A 47 -11.20 2.99 13.02
N LEU A 48 -12.39 3.29 13.50
CA LEU A 48 -13.09 4.54 13.17
C LEU A 48 -12.31 5.77 13.62
N ILE A 49 -11.81 5.77 14.87
CA ILE A 49 -10.99 6.88 15.39
C ILE A 49 -9.69 7.01 14.58
N MET A 50 -9.06 5.90 14.20
CA MET A 50 -7.84 5.91 13.38
C MET A 50 -8.11 6.54 12.01
N LEU A 51 -9.17 6.12 11.31
CA LEU A 51 -9.54 6.68 10.01
C LEU A 51 -9.83 8.17 10.10
N LEU A 52 -10.57 8.63 11.11
CA LEU A 52 -10.84 10.04 11.34
C LEU A 52 -9.55 10.83 11.65
N THR A 53 -8.66 10.28 12.46
CA THR A 53 -7.36 10.90 12.77
C THR A 53 -6.52 11.04 11.49
N MET A 54 -6.41 10.00 10.66
CA MET A 54 -5.68 10.05 9.39
C MET A 54 -6.26 11.10 8.44
N LEU A 55 -7.59 11.16 8.28
CA LEU A 55 -8.26 12.15 7.44
C LEU A 55 -7.95 13.58 7.89
N GLN A 56 -8.01 13.84 9.19
CA GLN A 56 -7.76 15.18 9.73
C GLN A 56 -6.28 15.55 9.66
N TRP A 57 -5.38 14.62 9.98
CA TRP A 57 -3.94 14.88 9.95
C TRP A 57 -3.45 15.14 8.51
N TRP A 58 -3.86 14.32 7.56
CA TRP A 58 -3.48 14.55 6.16
C TRP A 58 -4.14 15.79 5.56
N ARG A 59 -5.35 16.14 5.99
CA ARG A 59 -5.95 17.42 5.62
C ARG A 59 -5.05 18.59 6.06
N ASP A 60 -4.53 18.55 7.28
CA ASP A 60 -3.66 19.62 7.79
C ASP A 60 -2.33 19.66 7.02
N ILE A 61 -1.71 18.52 6.71
CA ILE A 61 -0.53 18.44 5.84
C ILE A 61 -0.79 19.07 4.46
N VAL A 62 -1.95 18.79 3.86
CA VAL A 62 -2.33 19.40 2.57
C VAL A 62 -2.47 20.92 2.71
N ARG A 63 -3.03 21.43 3.81
CA ARG A 63 -3.15 22.86 4.08
C ARG A 63 -1.78 23.52 4.23
N GLU A 64 -0.91 22.93 5.02
CA GLU A 64 0.46 23.40 5.26
C GLU A 64 1.28 23.45 3.97
N GLY A 65 1.20 22.40 3.16
CA GLY A 65 1.98 22.29 1.93
C GLY A 65 1.43 23.10 0.75
N THR A 66 0.09 23.20 0.62
CA THR A 66 -0.55 23.78 -0.57
C THR A 66 -0.93 25.25 -0.38
N PHE A 67 -1.46 25.61 0.81
CA PHE A 67 -2.03 26.94 1.04
C PHE A 67 -1.16 27.83 1.93
N GLN A 68 -0.40 27.25 2.87
CA GLN A 68 0.41 28.01 3.82
C GLN A 68 1.87 28.17 3.37
N GLY A 69 2.31 27.43 2.34
CA GLY A 69 3.66 27.57 1.77
C GLY A 69 4.79 27.03 2.67
N HIS A 70 4.49 26.19 3.65
CA HIS A 70 5.51 25.64 4.56
C HIS A 70 6.42 24.59 3.93
N HIS A 71 6.06 24.03 2.77
CA HIS A 71 6.89 23.08 2.05
C HIS A 71 7.93 23.78 1.16
N THR A 72 8.90 24.40 1.80
CA THR A 72 10.08 25.02 1.17
C THR A 72 10.96 23.96 0.48
N PRO A 73 11.88 24.32 -0.45
CA PRO A 73 12.76 23.36 -1.10
C PRO A 73 13.54 22.43 -0.15
N PRO A 74 14.14 22.89 0.97
CA PRO A 74 14.76 22.00 1.95
C PRO A 74 13.78 21.01 2.59
N VAL A 75 12.55 21.46 2.90
CA VAL A 75 11.49 20.63 3.47
C VAL A 75 11.05 19.56 2.47
N GLN A 76 10.85 19.90 1.20
CA GLN A 76 10.52 18.93 0.14
C GLN A 76 11.61 17.89 -0.02
N LYS A 77 12.90 18.26 0.04
CA LYS A 77 14.01 17.31 0.01
C LYS A 77 13.96 16.36 1.20
N SER A 78 13.68 16.85 2.39
CA SER A 78 13.52 16.02 3.60
C SER A 78 12.33 15.07 3.48
N LEU A 79 11.21 15.53 2.93
CA LEU A 79 10.03 14.68 2.69
C LEU A 79 10.31 13.55 1.68
N ARG A 80 11.10 13.82 0.63
CA ARG A 80 11.55 12.78 -0.32
C ARG A 80 12.40 11.72 0.37
N TYR A 81 13.36 12.12 1.19
CA TYR A 81 14.14 11.16 1.99
C TYR A 81 13.26 10.37 2.95
N GLY A 82 12.29 10.99 3.59
CA GLY A 82 11.31 10.33 4.44
C GLY A 82 10.53 9.26 3.68
N MET A 83 10.07 9.57 2.46
CA MET A 83 9.35 8.60 1.63
C MET A 83 10.22 7.43 1.17
N ILE A 84 11.49 7.68 0.80
CA ILE A 84 12.45 6.63 0.46
C ILE A 84 12.68 5.69 1.65
N LEU A 85 12.89 6.24 2.84
CA LEU A 85 13.09 5.44 4.05
C LEU A 85 11.83 4.66 4.43
N PHE A 86 10.66 5.24 4.25
CA PHE A 86 9.39 4.54 4.45
C PHE A 86 9.26 3.35 3.49
N ILE A 87 9.45 3.55 2.19
CA ILE A 87 9.42 2.45 1.20
C ILE A 87 10.47 1.38 1.55
N THR A 88 11.66 1.78 1.99
CA THR A 88 12.70 0.85 2.42
C THR A 88 12.22 0.00 3.59
N SER A 89 11.53 0.57 4.57
CA SER A 89 10.96 -0.19 5.70
C SER A 89 9.91 -1.21 5.23
N GLU A 90 9.08 -0.84 4.26
CA GLU A 90 8.08 -1.73 3.67
C GLU A 90 8.72 -2.88 2.86
N VAL A 91 9.83 -2.60 2.18
CA VAL A 91 10.62 -3.67 1.52
C VAL A 91 11.11 -4.70 2.55
N PHE A 92 11.66 -4.25 3.69
CA PHE A 92 12.08 -5.18 4.77
C PHE A 92 10.91 -5.95 5.38
N PHE A 93 9.75 -5.33 5.48
CA PHE A 93 8.51 -5.99 5.90
C PHE A 93 8.16 -7.17 4.98
N PHE A 94 8.18 -6.96 3.66
CA PHE A 94 7.93 -8.03 2.68
C PHE A 94 9.06 -9.08 2.64
N ILE A 95 10.31 -8.70 2.83
CA ILE A 95 11.44 -9.66 2.94
C ILE A 95 11.16 -10.69 4.05
N GLY A 96 10.55 -10.29 5.16
CA GLY A 96 10.14 -11.22 6.23
C GLY A 96 9.16 -12.30 5.75
N PHE A 97 8.17 -11.94 4.92
CA PHE A 97 7.22 -12.91 4.37
C PHE A 97 7.84 -13.79 3.30
N PHE A 98 8.70 -13.26 2.44
CA PHE A 98 9.47 -14.06 1.50
C PHE A 98 10.39 -15.03 2.21
N TRP A 99 11.03 -14.60 3.29
CA TRP A 99 11.84 -15.49 4.12
C TRP A 99 11.01 -16.64 4.70
N ALA A 100 9.85 -16.37 5.28
CA ALA A 100 8.97 -17.41 5.81
C ALA A 100 8.56 -18.41 4.71
N PHE A 101 8.22 -17.93 3.52
CA PHE A 101 7.88 -18.75 2.37
C PHE A 101 9.06 -19.62 1.91
N TYR A 102 10.23 -19.03 1.68
CA TYR A 102 11.40 -19.79 1.22
C TYR A 102 11.95 -20.73 2.29
N HIS A 103 11.90 -20.36 3.57
CA HIS A 103 12.27 -21.24 4.65
C HIS A 103 11.46 -22.54 4.66
N SER A 104 10.16 -22.44 4.40
CA SER A 104 9.25 -23.58 4.39
C SER A 104 9.30 -24.39 3.09
N SER A 105 9.49 -23.71 1.95
CA SER A 105 9.43 -24.32 0.63
C SER A 105 10.72 -24.99 0.18
N LEU A 106 11.90 -24.46 0.58
CA LEU A 106 13.21 -25.01 0.20
C LEU A 106 13.59 -26.27 0.99
N ALA A 107 13.01 -26.44 2.18
CA ALA A 107 13.26 -27.62 3.02
C ALA A 107 11.95 -28.12 3.65
N PRO A 108 11.01 -28.68 2.85
CA PRO A 108 9.73 -29.14 3.35
C PRO A 108 9.90 -30.26 4.38
N THR A 109 9.19 -30.15 5.50
CA THR A 109 9.25 -31.15 6.58
C THR A 109 8.53 -32.43 6.17
N PRO A 110 8.85 -33.60 6.79
CA PRO A 110 8.13 -34.84 6.55
C PRO A 110 6.62 -34.75 6.77
N ASP A 111 6.17 -33.89 7.71
CA ASP A 111 4.75 -33.67 7.99
C ASP A 111 4.00 -33.02 6.81
N LEU A 112 4.72 -32.35 5.92
CA LEU A 112 4.20 -31.77 4.67
C LEU A 112 4.27 -32.74 3.48
N GLY A 113 4.73 -33.97 3.70
CA GLY A 113 4.99 -34.97 2.66
C GLY A 113 6.39 -34.88 2.06
N GLY A 114 7.31 -34.06 2.63
CA GLY A 114 8.68 -33.88 2.13
C GLY A 114 8.79 -33.23 0.75
N CYS A 115 7.72 -32.61 0.27
CA CYS A 115 7.64 -31.95 -1.04
C CYS A 115 6.95 -30.57 -0.94
N TRP A 116 7.15 -29.76 -1.95
CA TRP A 116 6.48 -28.47 -2.11
C TRP A 116 5.88 -28.39 -3.53
N PRO A 117 4.61 -28.02 -3.70
CA PRO A 117 3.58 -27.81 -2.67
C PRO A 117 3.33 -29.04 -1.80
N PRO A 118 2.85 -28.86 -0.53
CA PRO A 118 2.53 -29.96 0.37
C PRO A 118 1.51 -30.93 -0.22
N THR A 119 1.60 -32.21 0.17
CA THR A 119 0.66 -33.24 -0.29
C THR A 119 -0.79 -32.88 0.06
N GLY A 120 -1.67 -32.88 -0.95
CA GLY A 120 -3.09 -32.53 -0.81
C GLY A 120 -3.41 -31.07 -1.11
N ILE A 121 -2.44 -30.20 -1.30
CA ILE A 121 -2.65 -28.85 -1.79
C ILE A 121 -2.67 -28.83 -3.31
N THR A 122 -3.71 -28.23 -3.89
CA THR A 122 -3.77 -27.92 -5.32
C THR A 122 -3.46 -26.44 -5.51
N PRO A 123 -2.26 -26.07 -5.99
CA PRO A 123 -1.90 -24.67 -6.19
C PRO A 123 -2.73 -24.03 -7.30
N LEU A 124 -2.78 -22.70 -7.31
CA LEU A 124 -3.41 -21.93 -8.37
C LEU A 124 -2.54 -21.94 -9.63
N ASN A 125 -3.19 -21.99 -10.81
CA ASN A 125 -2.47 -21.93 -12.08
C ASN A 125 -1.87 -20.52 -12.30
N PRO A 126 -0.54 -20.36 -12.33
CA PRO A 126 0.09 -19.05 -12.49
C PRO A 126 -0.22 -18.36 -13.82
N PHE A 127 -0.55 -19.12 -14.87
CA PHE A 127 -0.80 -18.61 -16.23
C PHE A 127 -2.24 -18.15 -16.49
N GLU A 128 -3.10 -18.16 -15.50
CA GLU A 128 -4.49 -17.69 -15.57
C GLU A 128 -4.63 -16.30 -14.93
N VAL A 129 -5.42 -16.18 -13.87
CA VAL A 129 -5.69 -14.91 -13.18
C VAL A 129 -4.41 -14.22 -12.67
N PRO A 130 -3.41 -14.92 -12.09
CA PRO A 130 -2.19 -14.28 -11.62
C PRO A 130 -1.38 -13.59 -12.74
N LEU A 131 -1.34 -14.19 -13.95
CA LEU A 131 -0.68 -13.57 -15.10
C LEU A 131 -1.44 -12.32 -15.57
N LEU A 132 -2.78 -12.38 -15.61
CA LEU A 132 -3.60 -11.22 -15.93
C LEU A 132 -3.38 -10.09 -14.90
N ASN A 133 -3.36 -10.41 -13.62
CA ASN A 133 -3.05 -9.47 -12.54
C ASN A 133 -1.68 -8.80 -12.74
N THR A 134 -0.69 -9.57 -13.14
CA THR A 134 0.65 -9.05 -13.48
C THR A 134 0.60 -8.06 -14.64
N ALA A 135 -0.10 -8.40 -15.72
CA ALA A 135 -0.25 -7.51 -16.87
C ALA A 135 -0.98 -6.21 -16.51
N VAL A 136 -2.02 -6.29 -15.68
CA VAL A 136 -2.81 -5.14 -15.21
C VAL A 136 -1.95 -4.19 -14.36
N LEU A 137 -1.17 -4.70 -13.40
CA LEU A 137 -0.30 -3.86 -12.57
C LEU A 137 0.83 -3.23 -13.40
N LEU A 138 1.52 -3.99 -14.25
CA LEU A 138 2.54 -3.44 -15.13
C LEU A 138 2.00 -2.33 -16.03
N ALA A 139 0.79 -2.52 -16.62
CA ALA A 139 0.12 -1.49 -17.38
C ALA A 139 -0.18 -0.25 -16.52
N SER A 140 -0.57 -0.43 -15.27
CA SER A 140 -0.80 0.68 -14.33
C SER A 140 0.49 1.43 -13.98
N GLY A 141 1.63 0.74 -13.91
CA GLY A 141 2.96 1.34 -13.76
C GLY A 141 3.34 2.27 -14.93
N VAL A 142 2.98 1.87 -16.16
CA VAL A 142 3.15 2.73 -17.35
C VAL A 142 2.25 3.96 -17.28
N THR A 143 0.98 3.78 -16.91
CA THR A 143 0.02 4.89 -16.87
C THR A 143 0.32 5.91 -15.78
N ILE A 144 0.82 5.50 -14.59
CA ILE A 144 1.25 6.45 -13.55
C ILE A 144 2.50 7.23 -13.97
N THR A 145 3.40 6.60 -14.69
CA THR A 145 4.58 7.27 -15.27
C THR A 145 4.15 8.31 -16.31
N TRP A 146 3.21 7.97 -17.20
CA TRP A 146 2.61 8.93 -18.11
C TRP A 146 1.95 10.11 -17.37
N ALA A 147 1.20 9.85 -16.31
CA ALA A 147 0.58 10.89 -15.49
C ALA A 147 1.63 11.84 -14.89
N HIS A 148 2.76 11.32 -14.41
CA HIS A 148 3.85 12.11 -13.82
C HIS A 148 4.53 13.01 -14.86
N HIS A 149 4.90 12.47 -16.03
CA HIS A 149 5.48 13.27 -17.11
C HIS A 149 4.53 14.36 -17.60
N SER A 150 3.24 14.04 -17.79
CA SER A 150 2.24 15.02 -18.17
C SER A 150 2.07 16.13 -17.11
N LEU A 151 2.21 15.81 -15.82
CA LEU A 151 2.18 16.80 -14.74
C LEU A 151 3.37 17.75 -14.79
N MET A 152 4.58 17.22 -15.04
CA MET A 152 5.80 18.04 -15.20
C MET A 152 5.71 18.98 -16.41
N GLU A 153 5.06 18.53 -17.50
CA GLU A 153 4.77 19.34 -18.70
C GLU A 153 3.57 20.30 -18.54
N ALA A 154 2.97 20.36 -17.35
CA ALA A 154 1.78 21.15 -17.06
C ALA A 154 0.54 20.76 -17.90
N ASN A 155 0.49 19.58 -18.50
CA ASN A 155 -0.64 19.08 -19.27
C ASN A 155 -1.66 18.39 -18.34
N ARG A 156 -2.59 19.17 -17.82
CA ARG A 156 -3.56 18.73 -16.83
C ARG A 156 -4.53 17.67 -17.32
N ASN A 157 -4.95 17.78 -18.57
CA ASN A 157 -5.93 16.84 -19.14
C ASN A 157 -5.33 15.43 -19.23
N GLN A 158 -4.12 15.31 -19.74
CA GLN A 158 -3.42 14.04 -19.82
C GLN A 158 -3.08 13.49 -18.43
N THR A 159 -2.63 14.33 -17.50
CA THR A 159 -2.39 13.94 -16.10
C THR A 159 -3.66 13.33 -15.48
N THR A 160 -4.80 13.99 -15.63
CA THR A 160 -6.08 13.50 -15.06
C THR A 160 -6.53 12.19 -15.73
N GLN A 161 -6.43 12.08 -17.05
CA GLN A 161 -6.78 10.87 -17.79
C GLN A 161 -5.90 9.67 -17.37
N ALA A 162 -4.57 9.86 -17.39
CA ALA A 162 -3.62 8.82 -17.06
C ALA A 162 -3.75 8.36 -15.59
N LEU A 163 -3.93 9.31 -14.66
CA LEU A 163 -4.13 9.00 -13.25
C LEU A 163 -5.46 8.26 -13.00
N SER A 164 -6.54 8.65 -13.70
CA SER A 164 -7.81 7.94 -13.63
C SER A 164 -7.70 6.51 -14.16
N LEU A 165 -6.97 6.31 -15.25
CA LEU A 165 -6.72 4.97 -15.81
C LEU A 165 -5.91 4.10 -14.85
N THR A 166 -4.87 4.66 -14.21
CA THR A 166 -4.08 3.95 -13.17
C THR A 166 -4.98 3.46 -12.03
N ILE A 167 -5.86 4.32 -11.53
CA ILE A 167 -6.79 3.98 -10.44
C ILE A 167 -7.74 2.86 -10.88
N LEU A 168 -8.31 2.92 -12.09
CA LEU A 168 -9.19 1.88 -12.61
C LEU A 168 -8.48 0.54 -12.72
N LEU A 169 -7.22 0.51 -13.19
CA LEU A 169 -6.41 -0.71 -13.25
C LEU A 169 -6.12 -1.26 -11.85
N GLY A 170 -5.82 -0.41 -10.87
CA GLY A 170 -5.62 -0.83 -9.48
C GLY A 170 -6.88 -1.42 -8.84
N LEU A 171 -8.04 -0.83 -9.09
CA LEU A 171 -9.33 -1.37 -8.64
C LEU A 171 -9.66 -2.70 -9.34
N TYR A 172 -9.36 -2.81 -10.63
CA TYR A 172 -9.56 -4.05 -11.38
C TYR A 172 -8.67 -5.18 -10.85
N PHE A 173 -7.38 -4.91 -10.58
CA PHE A 173 -6.50 -5.85 -9.90
C PHE A 173 -7.10 -6.32 -8.58
N THR A 174 -7.58 -5.39 -7.74
CA THR A 174 -8.16 -5.73 -6.43
C THR A 174 -9.39 -6.63 -6.57
N ALA A 175 -10.23 -6.39 -7.58
CA ALA A 175 -11.40 -7.22 -7.85
C ALA A 175 -11.00 -8.64 -8.30
N LEU A 176 -10.02 -8.76 -9.20
CA LEU A 176 -9.50 -10.05 -9.65
C LEU A 176 -8.86 -10.85 -8.50
N GLN A 177 -8.10 -10.18 -7.62
CA GLN A 177 -7.48 -10.82 -6.45
C GLN A 177 -8.53 -11.31 -5.45
N ALA A 178 -9.60 -10.55 -5.25
CA ALA A 178 -10.72 -10.98 -4.40
C ALA A 178 -11.45 -12.19 -4.99
N MET A 179 -11.65 -12.23 -6.30
CA MET A 179 -12.23 -13.38 -7.00
C MET A 179 -11.33 -14.62 -6.86
N GLU A 180 -10.03 -14.46 -7.07
CA GLU A 180 -9.03 -15.54 -6.91
C GLU A 180 -9.06 -16.13 -5.48
N TYR A 181 -9.18 -15.29 -4.45
CA TYR A 181 -9.29 -15.76 -3.07
C TYR A 181 -10.58 -16.52 -2.79
N TYR A 182 -11.66 -16.14 -3.44
CA TYR A 182 -12.95 -16.84 -3.31
C TYR A 182 -12.93 -18.20 -3.99
N GLU A 183 -12.24 -18.33 -5.14
CA GLU A 183 -12.16 -19.54 -5.94
C GLU A 183 -11.01 -20.48 -5.52
N ALA A 184 -10.11 -20.02 -4.66
CA ALA A 184 -8.94 -20.79 -4.23
C ALA A 184 -9.36 -22.12 -3.58
N PRO A 185 -8.78 -23.28 -4.00
CA PRO A 185 -9.12 -24.60 -3.48
C PRO A 185 -8.47 -24.91 -2.13
N PHE A 186 -7.83 -23.93 -1.50
CA PHE A 186 -7.18 -24.03 -0.19
C PHE A 186 -7.43 -22.75 0.62
N THR A 187 -7.23 -22.83 1.92
CA THR A 187 -7.49 -21.75 2.88
C THR A 187 -6.23 -21.37 3.67
N ILE A 188 -6.26 -20.27 4.41
CA ILE A 188 -5.17 -19.86 5.30
C ILE A 188 -4.86 -20.92 6.39
N ALA A 189 -5.84 -21.77 6.72
CA ALA A 189 -5.72 -22.84 7.72
C ALA A 189 -5.07 -24.12 7.16
N ASP A 190 -4.86 -24.21 5.85
CA ASP A 190 -4.25 -25.38 5.20
C ASP A 190 -2.71 -25.36 5.31
N GLY A 191 -2.24 -25.44 6.53
CA GLY A 191 -0.83 -25.54 6.87
C GLY A 191 -0.02 -24.29 6.56
N VAL A 192 1.31 -24.49 6.39
CA VAL A 192 2.24 -23.41 6.12
C VAL A 192 2.11 -22.84 4.70
N TYR A 193 1.64 -23.64 3.74
CA TYR A 193 1.39 -23.19 2.37
C TYR A 193 0.29 -22.12 2.36
N GLY A 194 -0.88 -22.44 2.90
CA GLY A 194 -1.99 -21.50 2.98
C GLY A 194 -1.63 -20.25 3.79
N SER A 195 -0.97 -20.43 4.94
CA SER A 195 -0.57 -19.30 5.78
C SER A 195 0.41 -18.37 5.08
N THR A 196 1.48 -18.86 4.45
CA THR A 196 2.46 -18.02 3.76
C THR A 196 1.89 -17.38 2.51
N PHE A 197 1.05 -18.11 1.76
CA PHE A 197 0.36 -17.60 0.57
C PHE A 197 -0.57 -16.43 0.93
N PHE A 198 -1.57 -16.66 1.79
CA PHE A 198 -2.57 -15.64 2.09
C PHE A 198 -2.03 -14.47 2.90
N VAL A 199 -1.02 -14.67 3.76
CA VAL A 199 -0.41 -13.55 4.50
C VAL A 199 0.41 -12.66 3.55
N ALA A 200 1.27 -13.22 2.72
CA ALA A 200 2.10 -12.42 1.82
C ALA A 200 1.27 -11.70 0.75
N THR A 201 0.37 -12.42 0.07
CA THR A 201 -0.50 -11.84 -0.96
C THR A 201 -1.58 -10.93 -0.37
N GLY A 202 -2.07 -11.22 0.84
CA GLY A 202 -3.04 -10.39 1.55
C GLY A 202 -2.48 -9.05 2.00
N PHE A 203 -1.28 -9.01 2.55
CA PHE A 203 -0.60 -7.74 2.84
C PHE A 203 -0.28 -6.96 1.57
N HIS A 204 0.09 -7.64 0.48
CA HIS A 204 0.22 -6.97 -0.81
C HIS A 204 -1.10 -6.37 -1.28
N GLY A 205 -2.20 -7.11 -1.22
CA GLY A 205 -3.53 -6.61 -1.56
C GLY A 205 -3.95 -5.40 -0.71
N LEU A 206 -3.61 -5.40 0.59
CA LEU A 206 -3.81 -4.24 1.47
C LEU A 206 -3.02 -3.02 0.97
N HIS A 207 -1.75 -3.22 0.56
CA HIS A 207 -0.92 -2.14 0.00
C HIS A 207 -1.47 -1.61 -1.33
N VAL A 208 -2.05 -2.48 -2.18
CA VAL A 208 -2.77 -2.04 -3.41
C VAL A 208 -3.96 -1.16 -3.07
N ILE A 209 -4.77 -1.53 -2.07
CA ILE A 209 -5.92 -0.72 -1.62
C ILE A 209 -5.47 0.63 -1.08
N ILE A 210 -4.42 0.66 -0.24
CA ILE A 210 -3.83 1.89 0.31
C ILE A 210 -3.27 2.76 -0.84
N GLY A 211 -2.52 2.17 -1.77
CA GLY A 211 -1.97 2.85 -2.93
C GLY A 211 -3.05 3.43 -3.84
N SER A 212 -4.10 2.66 -4.14
CA SER A 212 -5.26 3.13 -4.92
C SER A 212 -5.95 4.30 -4.22
N THR A 213 -6.13 4.24 -2.91
CA THR A 213 -6.70 5.34 -2.12
C THR A 213 -5.81 6.59 -2.18
N PHE A 214 -4.49 6.41 -2.08
CA PHE A 214 -3.52 7.51 -2.22
C PHE A 214 -3.62 8.18 -3.60
N LEU A 215 -3.71 7.37 -4.67
CA LEU A 215 -3.89 7.87 -6.04
C LEU A 215 -5.24 8.59 -6.23
N ILE A 216 -6.32 8.10 -5.63
CA ILE A 216 -7.63 8.77 -5.64
C ILE A 216 -7.54 10.15 -4.98
N VAL A 217 -6.88 10.25 -3.83
CA VAL A 217 -6.64 11.55 -3.16
C VAL A 217 -5.81 12.48 -4.05
N CYS A 218 -4.77 11.96 -4.72
CA CYS A 218 -3.98 12.73 -5.68
C CYS A 218 -4.82 13.19 -6.88
N LEU A 219 -5.74 12.37 -7.40
CA LEU A 219 -6.67 12.75 -8.47
C LEU A 219 -7.59 13.90 -8.02
N LEU A 220 -8.17 13.80 -6.83
CA LEU A 220 -9.01 14.87 -6.27
C LEU A 220 -8.21 16.18 -6.09
N ARG A 221 -6.96 16.09 -5.65
CA ARG A 221 -6.06 17.24 -5.54
C ARG A 221 -5.69 17.84 -6.89
N GLN A 222 -5.47 16.98 -7.91
CA GLN A 222 -5.21 17.40 -9.28
C GLN A 222 -6.40 18.17 -9.87
N ILE A 223 -7.62 17.67 -9.69
CA ILE A 223 -8.85 18.34 -10.11
C ILE A 223 -9.02 19.70 -9.41
N LYS A 224 -8.68 19.77 -8.12
CA LYS A 224 -8.71 21.01 -7.32
C LYS A 224 -7.53 21.97 -7.54
N HIS A 225 -6.69 21.70 -8.53
CA HIS A 225 -5.53 22.54 -8.84
C HIS A 225 -4.49 22.71 -7.72
N HIS A 226 -4.31 21.67 -6.87
CA HIS A 226 -3.32 21.73 -5.78
C HIS A 226 -1.90 21.42 -6.25
N PHE A 227 -1.71 20.80 -7.43
CA PHE A 227 -0.39 20.48 -7.97
C PHE A 227 0.03 21.46 -9.06
N THR A 228 1.32 21.76 -9.11
CA THR A 228 1.98 22.50 -10.18
C THR A 228 3.11 21.67 -10.77
N SER A 229 3.64 22.05 -11.91
CA SER A 229 4.78 21.37 -12.56
C SER A 229 6.03 21.27 -11.69
N THR A 230 6.21 22.17 -10.73
CA THR A 230 7.39 22.26 -9.85
C THR A 230 7.11 21.90 -8.39
N HIS A 231 5.84 21.86 -7.97
CA HIS A 231 5.45 21.60 -6.59
C HIS A 231 4.32 20.54 -6.55
N HIS A 232 4.71 19.25 -6.53
CA HIS A 232 3.80 18.12 -6.58
C HIS A 232 4.32 16.90 -5.80
N PHE A 233 5.07 17.13 -4.71
CA PHE A 233 5.67 16.03 -3.92
C PHE A 233 4.67 14.95 -3.52
N GLY A 234 3.43 15.31 -3.14
CA GLY A 234 2.42 14.33 -2.77
C GLY A 234 2.09 13.35 -3.90
N PHE A 235 2.14 13.80 -5.16
CA PHE A 235 1.99 12.94 -6.34
C PHE A 235 3.23 12.07 -6.56
N GLU A 236 4.44 12.63 -6.43
CA GLU A 236 5.69 11.86 -6.52
C GLU A 236 5.70 10.71 -5.50
N ALA A 237 5.33 10.99 -4.26
CA ALA A 237 5.27 9.99 -3.19
C ALA A 237 4.26 8.87 -3.52
N ALA A 238 3.09 9.22 -4.06
CA ALA A 238 2.09 8.24 -4.49
C ALA A 238 2.59 7.38 -5.66
N ALA A 239 3.27 7.97 -6.63
CA ALA A 239 3.84 7.25 -7.77
C ALA A 239 4.95 6.28 -7.33
N TRP A 240 5.85 6.70 -6.44
CA TRP A 240 6.88 5.82 -5.88
C TRP A 240 6.30 4.66 -5.08
N TYR A 241 5.27 4.94 -4.27
CA TYR A 241 4.57 3.89 -3.53
C TYR A 241 3.90 2.89 -4.46
N TRP A 242 3.26 3.37 -5.55
CA TRP A 242 2.61 2.51 -6.54
C TRP A 242 3.62 1.60 -7.25
N HIS A 243 4.76 2.15 -7.68
CA HIS A 243 5.84 1.34 -8.27
C HIS A 243 6.42 0.32 -7.29
N PHE A 244 6.55 0.67 -6.01
CA PHE A 244 6.94 -0.28 -4.98
C PHE A 244 5.96 -1.46 -4.89
N VAL A 245 4.66 -1.18 -4.85
CA VAL A 245 3.60 -2.21 -4.83
C VAL A 245 3.69 -3.11 -6.06
N ASP A 246 3.87 -2.53 -7.24
CA ASP A 246 4.04 -3.27 -8.52
C ASP A 246 5.27 -4.20 -8.49
N VAL A 247 6.42 -3.70 -8.03
CA VAL A 247 7.64 -4.50 -7.89
C VAL A 247 7.46 -5.66 -6.90
N VAL A 248 6.82 -5.42 -5.75
CA VAL A 248 6.53 -6.50 -4.78
C VAL A 248 5.64 -7.57 -5.40
N TRP A 249 4.65 -7.19 -6.23
CA TRP A 249 3.82 -8.14 -6.95
C TRP A 249 4.64 -9.05 -7.87
N LEU A 250 5.59 -8.50 -8.63
CA LEU A 250 6.45 -9.30 -9.50
C LEU A 250 7.22 -10.38 -8.71
N PHE A 251 7.74 -10.01 -7.52
CA PHE A 251 8.39 -11.00 -6.65
C PHE A 251 7.41 -12.04 -6.11
N LEU A 252 6.19 -11.66 -5.73
CA LEU A 252 5.14 -12.60 -5.31
C LEU A 252 4.76 -13.55 -6.45
N TYR A 253 4.55 -13.01 -7.64
CA TYR A 253 4.21 -13.81 -8.81
C TYR A 253 5.27 -14.86 -9.12
N VAL A 254 6.53 -14.45 -9.21
CA VAL A 254 7.63 -15.38 -9.52
C VAL A 254 7.87 -16.39 -8.40
N SER A 255 7.83 -15.95 -7.14
CA SER A 255 8.20 -16.79 -5.99
C SER A 255 7.06 -17.72 -5.55
N ILE A 256 5.87 -17.16 -5.36
CA ILE A 256 4.75 -17.89 -4.72
C ILE A 256 3.88 -18.57 -5.77
N TYR A 257 3.53 -17.84 -6.85
CA TYR A 257 2.62 -18.40 -7.87
C TYR A 257 3.33 -19.29 -8.88
N TRP A 258 4.48 -18.87 -9.41
CA TRP A 258 5.15 -19.63 -10.48
C TRP A 258 6.09 -20.69 -9.93
N TRP A 259 7.03 -20.29 -9.07
CA TRP A 259 8.00 -21.24 -8.51
C TRP A 259 7.39 -22.10 -7.40
N GLY A 260 6.43 -21.58 -6.66
CA GLY A 260 5.78 -22.24 -5.52
C GLY A 260 4.58 -23.14 -5.87
N SER A 261 4.24 -23.24 -7.19
CA SER A 261 3.14 -24.09 -7.68
C SER A 261 3.61 -25.47 -8.09
#